data_2eb0cdb0fc34efbcc8a626688276b699
#
_entry.id   2eb0cdb0fc34efbcc8a626688276b699
#
_cell.length_a   1.000
_cell.length_b   1.000
_cell.length_c   1.000
_cell.angle_alpha   90.00
_cell.angle_beta   90.00
_cell.angle_gamma   90.00
#
_symmetry.space_group_name_H-M   'P 1'
#
loop_
_entity.id
_entity.type
_entity.pdbx_description
1 polymer ?
#
loop_
_entity_poly.entity_id
_entity_poly.type
_entity_poly.pdbx_seq_one_letter_code
_entity_poly.pdbx_strand_id
1 'polypeptide(L)'
;MTRVKAIYRSWGIPCAGKQVYAPRHRAEWLAKITEVGVFRRAEFYYQQLDALRSLRHQVRRELLAESKTHKASKLLCQIPSIGPIRAALLIALIQTPHRFRTKRPLWKYSGFAIETHSSADYRKVQGQLERTKKQVSVRGLNRDCNHDLKNLFKSAATIASVKPGPFQEFYAALVAKGMRPEMARLTLARKIATIVLIVWKKGVSFDAKYLNPQTA
;
A
#
# COMPACT_ATOMS: atom_id res chain seq x y z
N MET A 1 -12.09 16.51 -0.69
CA MET A 1 -12.48 16.61 0.75
C MET A 1 -11.80 17.78 1.47
N THR A 2 -10.52 18.05 1.29
CA THR A 2 -9.80 19.18 1.93
C THR A 2 -10.42 20.55 1.64
N ARG A 3 -10.93 20.77 0.41
CA ARG A 3 -11.54 22.06 0.02
C ARG A 3 -12.77 22.46 0.85
N VAL A 4 -13.63 21.51 1.21
CA VAL A 4 -14.79 21.80 2.09
C VAL A 4 -14.31 22.32 3.45
N LYS A 5 -13.34 21.64 4.07
CA LYS A 5 -12.77 22.11 5.35
C LYS A 5 -12.05 23.46 5.22
N ALA A 6 -11.40 23.71 4.08
CA ALA A 6 -10.70 24.95 3.86
C ALA A 6 -11.64 26.16 3.93
N ILE A 7 -12.86 26.05 3.37
CA ILE A 7 -13.86 27.13 3.48
C ILE A 7 -14.17 27.44 4.94
N TYR A 8 -14.53 26.44 5.74
CA TYR A 8 -14.85 26.67 7.16
C TYR A 8 -13.70 27.29 7.92
N ARG A 9 -12.49 26.79 7.69
CA ARG A 9 -11.27 27.29 8.37
C ARG A 9 -10.93 28.73 7.97
N SER A 10 -11.11 29.10 6.69
CA SER A 10 -10.86 30.47 6.23
C SER A 10 -11.83 31.49 6.84
N TRP A 11 -12.95 31.03 7.38
CA TRP A 11 -13.94 31.86 8.09
C TRP A 11 -13.89 31.65 9.61
N GLY A 12 -12.79 31.16 10.15
CA GLY A 12 -12.59 30.98 11.58
C GLY A 12 -13.47 29.89 12.21
N ILE A 13 -14.17 29.07 11.39
CA ILE A 13 -15.03 28.01 11.91
C ILE A 13 -14.19 26.75 12.15
N PRO A 14 -14.02 26.29 13.41
CA PRO A 14 -13.24 25.13 13.72
C PRO A 14 -13.86 23.86 13.12
N CYS A 15 -13.06 23.10 12.36
CA CYS A 15 -13.53 21.96 11.60
C CYS A 15 -12.65 20.73 11.85
N ALA A 16 -12.94 20.04 12.95
CA ALA A 16 -12.28 18.78 13.32
C ALA A 16 -13.06 17.55 12.81
N GLY A 17 -12.40 16.40 12.73
CA GLY A 17 -13.04 15.13 12.41
C GLY A 17 -13.58 15.03 10.99
N LYS A 18 -14.55 14.11 10.80
CA LYS A 18 -15.17 13.78 9.49
C LYS A 18 -16.64 14.21 9.39
N GLN A 19 -17.21 14.74 10.45
CA GLN A 19 -18.64 15.09 10.52
C GLN A 19 -19.06 16.11 9.45
N VAL A 20 -18.19 17.09 9.14
CA VAL A 20 -18.42 18.07 8.07
C VAL A 20 -18.72 17.45 6.70
N TYR A 21 -18.29 16.22 6.48
CA TYR A 21 -18.55 15.52 5.21
C TYR A 21 -19.81 14.64 5.22
N ALA A 22 -20.43 14.44 6.38
CA ALA A 22 -21.59 13.58 6.50
C ALA A 22 -22.87 14.31 6.06
N PRO A 23 -23.68 13.74 5.15
CA PRO A 23 -24.91 14.39 4.67
C PRO A 23 -25.86 14.81 5.78
N ARG A 24 -25.98 14.00 6.83
CA ARG A 24 -26.88 14.25 7.98
C ARG A 24 -26.53 15.53 8.78
N HIS A 25 -25.26 15.97 8.77
CA HIS A 25 -24.82 17.17 9.47
C HIS A 25 -24.63 18.37 8.54
N ARG A 26 -24.97 18.24 7.26
CA ARG A 26 -24.70 19.28 6.26
C ARG A 26 -25.41 20.59 6.57
N ALA A 27 -26.70 20.52 6.95
CA ALA A 27 -27.49 21.70 7.29
C ALA A 27 -26.88 22.46 8.46
N GLU A 28 -26.48 21.76 9.52
CA GLU A 28 -25.82 22.35 10.70
C GLU A 28 -24.50 23.04 10.34
N TRP A 29 -23.73 22.45 9.42
CA TRP A 29 -22.46 23.04 8.98
C TRP A 29 -22.69 24.25 8.08
N LEU A 30 -23.64 24.21 7.14
CA LEU A 30 -23.96 25.32 6.26
C LEU A 30 -24.52 26.52 7.06
N ALA A 31 -25.33 26.28 8.09
CA ALA A 31 -25.88 27.33 8.95
C ALA A 31 -24.82 28.13 9.72
N LYS A 32 -23.59 27.62 9.84
CA LYS A 32 -22.46 28.35 10.47
C LYS A 32 -21.85 29.42 9.55
N ILE A 33 -22.21 29.43 8.27
CA ILE A 33 -21.71 30.40 7.28
C ILE A 33 -22.76 31.48 7.12
N THR A 34 -22.45 32.72 7.52
CA THR A 34 -23.35 33.86 7.46
C THR A 34 -23.27 34.60 6.14
N GLU A 35 -22.15 34.53 5.42
CA GLU A 35 -21.94 35.24 4.17
C GLU A 35 -22.47 34.42 2.99
N VAL A 36 -23.35 35.04 2.17
CA VAL A 36 -24.10 34.37 1.10
C VAL A 36 -23.22 33.77 0.01
N GLY A 37 -22.16 34.45 -0.40
CA GLY A 37 -21.27 33.97 -1.45
C GLY A 37 -20.44 32.78 -0.99
N VAL A 38 -20.02 32.77 0.29
CA VAL A 38 -19.28 31.65 0.87
C VAL A 38 -20.20 30.46 1.08
N PHE A 39 -21.43 30.68 1.55
CA PHE A 39 -22.45 29.64 1.66
C PHE A 39 -22.67 28.93 0.32
N ARG A 40 -22.92 29.74 -0.74
CA ARG A 40 -23.14 29.21 -2.10
C ARG A 40 -21.95 28.37 -2.59
N ARG A 41 -20.73 28.85 -2.34
CA ARG A 41 -19.50 28.11 -2.68
C ARG A 41 -19.37 26.80 -1.89
N ALA A 42 -19.76 26.79 -0.61
CA ALA A 42 -19.79 25.58 0.20
C ALA A 42 -20.81 24.55 -0.35
N GLU A 43 -22.00 25.01 -0.76
CA GLU A 43 -23.00 24.16 -1.40
C GLU A 43 -22.45 23.47 -2.66
N PHE A 44 -21.80 24.23 -3.55
CA PHE A 44 -21.20 23.66 -4.76
C PHE A 44 -20.15 22.58 -4.43
N TYR A 45 -19.33 22.78 -3.40
CA TYR A 45 -18.38 21.73 -2.99
C TYR A 45 -19.05 20.50 -2.40
N TYR A 46 -20.17 20.64 -1.72
CA TYR A 46 -20.96 19.50 -1.27
C TYR A 46 -21.60 18.75 -2.45
N GLN A 47 -22.13 19.45 -3.44
CA GLN A 47 -22.65 18.83 -4.66
C GLN A 47 -21.56 18.05 -5.40
N GLN A 48 -20.38 18.64 -5.58
CA GLN A 48 -19.23 17.94 -6.15
C GLN A 48 -18.83 16.70 -5.33
N LEU A 49 -18.84 16.81 -4.00
CA LEU A 49 -18.52 15.69 -3.12
C LEU A 49 -19.50 14.53 -3.30
N ASP A 50 -20.79 14.82 -3.45
CA ASP A 50 -21.83 13.80 -3.63
C ASP A 50 -21.74 13.13 -5.00
N ALA A 51 -21.53 13.90 -6.05
CA ALA A 51 -21.31 13.39 -7.41
C ALA A 51 -20.06 12.47 -7.45
N LEU A 52 -18.96 12.89 -6.84
CA LEU A 52 -17.75 12.09 -6.76
C LEU A 52 -17.92 10.82 -5.90
N ARG A 53 -18.76 10.85 -4.87
CA ARG A 53 -19.09 9.66 -4.07
C ARG A 53 -19.86 8.64 -4.90
N SER A 54 -20.89 9.10 -5.61
CA SER A 54 -21.69 8.25 -6.51
C SER A 54 -20.80 7.58 -7.55
N LEU A 55 -20.00 8.37 -8.27
CA LEU A 55 -19.07 7.87 -9.27
C LEU A 55 -18.05 6.86 -8.67
N ARG A 56 -17.50 7.17 -7.50
CA ARG A 56 -16.60 6.24 -6.81
C ARG A 56 -17.27 4.91 -6.48
N HIS A 57 -18.53 4.92 -6.06
CA HIS A 57 -19.27 3.69 -5.79
C HIS A 57 -19.51 2.88 -7.05
N GLN A 58 -19.84 3.53 -8.16
CA GLN A 58 -20.00 2.90 -9.45
C GLN A 58 -18.69 2.24 -9.92
N VAL A 59 -17.62 3.00 -10.03
CA VAL A 59 -16.30 2.51 -10.47
C VAL A 59 -15.81 1.36 -9.58
N ARG A 60 -16.05 1.44 -8.26
CA ARG A 60 -15.71 0.35 -7.35
C ARG A 60 -16.48 -0.94 -7.63
N ARG A 61 -17.78 -0.84 -7.95
CA ARG A 61 -18.59 -2.00 -8.32
C ARG A 61 -18.10 -2.64 -9.62
N GLU A 62 -17.84 -1.82 -10.63
CA GLU A 62 -17.30 -2.26 -11.93
C GLU A 62 -15.93 -2.94 -11.76
N LEU A 63 -15.00 -2.32 -11.03
CA LEU A 63 -13.70 -2.92 -10.72
C LEU A 63 -13.82 -4.29 -10.04
N LEU A 64 -14.73 -4.43 -9.08
CA LEU A 64 -14.94 -5.68 -8.37
C LEU A 64 -15.64 -6.74 -9.24
N ALA A 65 -16.53 -6.33 -10.14
CA ALA A 65 -17.17 -7.22 -11.09
C ALA A 65 -16.13 -7.78 -12.06
N GLU A 66 -15.31 -6.92 -12.66
CA GLU A 66 -14.21 -7.31 -13.56
C GLU A 66 -13.20 -8.21 -12.84
N SER A 67 -12.77 -7.86 -11.64
CA SER A 67 -11.82 -8.64 -10.87
C SER A 67 -12.30 -10.08 -10.60
N LYS A 68 -13.62 -10.32 -10.46
CA LYS A 68 -14.18 -11.65 -10.22
C LYS A 68 -14.02 -12.60 -11.41
N THR A 69 -13.87 -12.08 -12.63
CA THR A 69 -13.65 -12.88 -13.83
C THR A 69 -12.28 -13.57 -13.82
N HIS A 70 -11.30 -12.99 -13.12
CA HIS A 70 -9.97 -13.54 -13.01
C HIS A 70 -9.89 -14.67 -11.98
N LYS A 71 -9.40 -15.84 -12.42
CA LYS A 71 -9.20 -17.01 -11.54
C LYS A 71 -8.36 -16.71 -10.31
N ALA A 72 -7.36 -15.84 -10.44
CA ALA A 72 -6.48 -15.43 -9.35
C ALA A 72 -7.21 -14.64 -8.24
N SER A 73 -8.33 -13.99 -8.52
CA SER A 73 -9.06 -13.17 -7.54
C SER A 73 -9.47 -13.98 -6.30
N LYS A 74 -10.04 -15.15 -6.51
CA LYS A 74 -10.46 -16.05 -5.42
C LYS A 74 -9.28 -16.52 -4.57
N LEU A 75 -8.15 -16.86 -5.21
CA LEU A 75 -6.93 -17.32 -4.52
C LEU A 75 -6.30 -16.19 -3.70
N LEU A 76 -6.16 -15.00 -4.28
CA LEU A 76 -5.55 -13.87 -3.60
C LEU A 76 -6.38 -13.38 -2.41
N CYS A 77 -7.71 -13.45 -2.50
CA CYS A 77 -8.60 -13.09 -1.40
C CYS A 77 -8.52 -14.03 -0.18
N GLN A 78 -7.94 -15.21 -0.32
CA GLN A 78 -7.70 -16.13 0.80
C GLN A 78 -6.54 -15.68 1.69
N ILE A 79 -5.64 -14.83 1.18
CA ILE A 79 -4.51 -14.32 1.94
C ILE A 79 -5.03 -13.30 2.95
N PRO A 80 -4.79 -13.49 4.26
CA PRO A 80 -5.20 -12.51 5.27
C PRO A 80 -4.70 -11.11 4.92
N SER A 81 -5.52 -10.09 5.16
CA SER A 81 -5.30 -8.69 4.77
C SER A 81 -5.34 -8.36 3.27
N ILE A 82 -5.49 -9.33 2.38
CA ILE A 82 -5.72 -9.09 0.95
C ILE A 82 -7.22 -9.26 0.68
N GLY A 83 -7.96 -8.18 0.76
CA GLY A 83 -9.39 -8.17 0.39
C GLY A 83 -9.60 -7.94 -1.12
N PRO A 84 -10.85 -7.97 -1.60
CA PRO A 84 -11.18 -7.94 -3.03
C PRO A 84 -10.58 -6.74 -3.79
N ILE A 85 -10.54 -5.55 -3.17
CA ILE A 85 -9.94 -4.35 -3.81
C ILE A 85 -8.43 -4.52 -3.98
N ARG A 86 -7.73 -5.05 -2.96
CA ARG A 86 -6.29 -5.30 -3.08
C ARG A 86 -5.99 -6.41 -4.08
N ALA A 87 -6.81 -7.45 -4.13
CA ALA A 87 -6.69 -8.51 -5.13
C ALA A 87 -6.86 -7.95 -6.55
N ALA A 88 -7.88 -7.12 -6.79
CA ALA A 88 -8.10 -6.45 -8.06
C ALA A 88 -6.90 -5.60 -8.48
N LEU A 89 -6.37 -4.78 -7.57
CA LEU A 89 -5.19 -3.96 -7.82
C LEU A 89 -3.93 -4.80 -8.09
N LEU A 90 -3.73 -5.90 -7.36
CA LEU A 90 -2.62 -6.82 -7.63
C LEU A 90 -2.69 -7.40 -9.03
N ILE A 91 -3.88 -7.84 -9.45
CA ILE A 91 -4.10 -8.38 -10.80
C ILE A 91 -3.80 -7.31 -11.85
N ALA A 92 -4.33 -6.10 -11.69
CA ALA A 92 -4.14 -5.01 -12.64
C ALA A 92 -2.66 -4.55 -12.75
N LEU A 93 -1.94 -4.46 -11.62
CA LEU A 93 -0.57 -3.94 -11.59
C LEU A 93 0.49 -4.99 -11.94
N ILE A 94 0.25 -6.24 -11.59
CA ILE A 94 1.19 -7.35 -11.83
C ILE A 94 0.87 -8.05 -13.15
N GLN A 95 -0.41 -8.16 -13.52
CA GLN A 95 -0.97 -8.85 -14.70
C GLN A 95 -0.75 -10.37 -14.66
N THR A 96 0.48 -10.82 -14.57
CA THR A 96 0.85 -12.21 -14.43
C THR A 96 1.97 -12.42 -13.40
N PRO A 97 1.88 -13.44 -12.52
CA PRO A 97 2.91 -13.70 -11.53
C PRO A 97 4.21 -14.20 -12.15
N HIS A 98 4.14 -14.72 -13.37
CA HIS A 98 5.31 -15.23 -14.11
C HIS A 98 6.27 -14.13 -14.56
N ARG A 99 5.82 -12.86 -14.57
CA ARG A 99 6.67 -11.68 -14.77
C ARG A 99 7.85 -11.63 -13.81
N PHE A 100 7.70 -12.17 -12.61
CA PHE A 100 8.76 -12.17 -11.58
C PHE A 100 9.30 -13.58 -11.37
N ARG A 101 10.51 -13.86 -11.83
CA ARG A 101 11.14 -15.19 -11.67
C ARG A 101 11.22 -15.61 -10.18
N THR A 102 11.58 -14.70 -9.30
CA THR A 102 11.73 -14.92 -7.84
C THR A 102 11.09 -13.77 -7.04
N LYS A 103 11.12 -13.87 -5.71
CA LYS A 103 10.65 -12.81 -4.80
C LYS A 103 11.45 -11.51 -4.90
N ARG A 104 12.77 -11.58 -5.19
CA ARG A 104 13.66 -10.40 -5.20
C ARG A 104 13.28 -9.36 -6.27
N PRO A 105 13.04 -9.72 -7.55
CA PRO A 105 12.51 -8.79 -8.55
C PRO A 105 11.17 -8.16 -8.16
N LEU A 106 10.25 -8.91 -7.54
CA LEU A 106 8.99 -8.36 -7.05
C LEU A 106 9.24 -7.33 -5.93
N TRP A 107 10.15 -7.61 -5.01
CA TRP A 107 10.52 -6.65 -3.95
C TRP A 107 11.15 -5.38 -4.55
N LYS A 108 12.03 -5.52 -5.55
CA LYS A 108 12.63 -4.37 -6.25
C LYS A 108 11.54 -3.54 -6.93
N TYR A 109 10.66 -4.17 -7.68
CA TYR A 109 9.55 -3.52 -8.36
C TYR A 109 8.55 -2.85 -7.41
N SER A 110 8.33 -3.43 -6.23
CA SER A 110 7.45 -2.88 -5.18
C SER A 110 8.17 -1.93 -4.21
N GLY A 111 9.44 -1.59 -4.42
CA GLY A 111 10.21 -0.68 -3.57
C GLY A 111 10.54 -1.21 -2.17
N PHE A 112 10.66 -2.53 -2.02
CA PHE A 112 11.08 -3.20 -0.78
C PHE A 112 12.51 -3.71 -0.84
N ALA A 113 13.16 -3.68 -1.98
CA ALA A 113 14.58 -4.03 -2.10
C ALA A 113 15.44 -2.92 -1.50
N ILE A 114 16.56 -3.33 -0.94
CA ILE A 114 17.61 -2.40 -0.47
C ILE A 114 18.36 -1.91 -1.70
N GLU A 115 18.52 -0.61 -1.81
CA GLU A 115 19.35 0.00 -2.82
C GLU A 115 20.79 0.10 -2.31
N THR A 116 21.67 -0.59 -3.03
CA THR A 116 23.10 -0.57 -2.75
C THR A 116 23.80 0.19 -3.87
N HIS A 117 24.57 1.19 -3.51
CA HIS A 117 25.48 1.85 -4.43
C HIS A 117 26.90 1.35 -4.19
N SER A 118 27.48 0.70 -5.19
CA SER A 118 28.90 0.48 -5.26
C SER A 118 29.42 1.25 -6.47
N SER A 119 30.18 2.31 -6.28
CA SER A 119 31.02 2.82 -7.35
C SER A 119 32.09 1.74 -7.59
N ALA A 120 32.01 1.08 -8.74
CA ALA A 120 33.04 0.15 -9.16
C ALA A 120 34.25 0.98 -9.64
N ASP A 121 34.99 1.56 -8.71
CA ASP A 121 36.25 2.23 -9.03
C ASP A 121 37.31 1.15 -9.21
N TYR A 122 37.98 1.19 -10.34
CA TYR A 122 39.18 0.40 -10.60
C TYR A 122 40.41 1.23 -10.19
N ARG A 123 41.29 0.64 -9.44
CA ARG A 123 42.58 1.22 -9.02
C ARG A 123 43.69 0.54 -9.80
N LYS A 124 44.57 1.35 -10.39
CA LYS A 124 45.73 0.82 -11.09
C LYS A 124 46.82 0.47 -10.05
N VAL A 125 47.11 -0.81 -9.90
CA VAL A 125 48.13 -1.32 -9.01
C VAL A 125 49.12 -2.07 -9.87
N GLN A 126 50.42 -1.65 -9.84
CA GLN A 126 51.51 -2.23 -10.63
C GLN A 126 51.20 -2.43 -12.12
N GLY A 127 50.46 -1.45 -12.72
CA GLY A 127 50.09 -1.50 -14.14
C GLY A 127 48.82 -2.28 -14.48
N GLN A 128 48.28 -3.07 -13.56
CA GLN A 128 47.02 -3.80 -13.73
C GLN A 128 45.85 -3.08 -13.04
N LEU A 129 44.65 -3.19 -13.66
CA LEU A 129 43.42 -2.61 -13.11
C LEU A 129 42.81 -3.60 -12.09
N GLU A 130 42.96 -3.28 -10.82
CA GLU A 130 42.31 -4.04 -9.74
C GLU A 130 41.03 -3.34 -9.31
N ARG A 131 39.97 -4.14 -9.08
CA ARG A 131 38.71 -3.65 -8.55
C ARG A 131 38.87 -3.25 -7.09
N THR A 132 38.65 -1.98 -6.77
CA THR A 132 38.69 -1.50 -5.39
C THR A 132 37.60 -2.17 -4.57
N LYS A 133 37.94 -2.86 -3.47
CA LYS A 133 36.97 -3.38 -2.49
C LYS A 133 36.37 -2.25 -1.66
N LYS A 134 35.61 -1.34 -2.29
CA LYS A 134 34.85 -0.33 -1.53
C LYS A 134 33.68 -0.98 -0.82
N GLN A 135 33.44 -0.59 0.42
CA GLN A 135 32.25 -1.00 1.17
C GLN A 135 31.00 -0.55 0.41
N VAL A 136 30.09 -1.50 0.19
CA VAL A 136 28.80 -1.25 -0.43
C VAL A 136 27.98 -0.34 0.49
N SER A 137 27.76 0.91 0.09
CA SER A 137 26.92 1.81 0.87
C SER A 137 25.43 1.49 0.63
N VAL A 138 24.69 1.28 1.72
CA VAL A 138 23.24 1.05 1.69
C VAL A 138 22.54 2.40 1.78
N ARG A 139 21.81 2.79 0.72
CA ARG A 139 21.04 4.06 0.68
C ARG A 139 19.56 3.91 1.13
N GLY A 140 19.19 2.78 1.70
CA GLY A 140 17.84 2.49 2.13
C GLY A 140 17.02 1.71 1.11
N LEU A 141 15.72 1.94 1.05
CA LEU A 141 14.84 1.24 0.12
C LEU A 141 14.83 1.89 -1.26
N ASN A 142 14.72 1.05 -2.29
CA ASN A 142 14.58 1.50 -3.67
C ASN A 142 13.42 2.53 -3.81
N ARG A 143 13.72 3.69 -4.41
CA ARG A 143 12.76 4.76 -4.68
C ARG A 143 12.18 4.68 -6.09
N ASP A 144 12.93 4.10 -7.04
CA ASP A 144 12.47 3.81 -8.39
C ASP A 144 11.65 2.52 -8.38
N CYS A 145 10.35 2.65 -8.12
CA CYS A 145 9.46 1.51 -7.88
C CYS A 145 8.01 1.84 -8.21
N ASN A 146 7.18 0.82 -8.35
CA ASN A 146 5.73 0.99 -8.43
C ASN A 146 5.16 1.39 -7.06
N HIS A 147 4.83 2.69 -6.92
CA HIS A 147 4.33 3.26 -5.66
C HIS A 147 2.99 2.68 -5.22
N ASP A 148 2.13 2.29 -6.17
CA ASP A 148 0.81 1.72 -5.85
C ASP A 148 0.96 0.33 -5.23
N LEU A 149 1.84 -0.52 -5.79
CA LEU A 149 2.19 -1.80 -5.18
C LEU A 149 2.85 -1.63 -3.82
N LYS A 150 3.77 -0.67 -3.68
CA LYS A 150 4.39 -0.34 -2.40
C LYS A 150 3.35 0.01 -1.34
N ASN A 151 2.43 0.91 -1.67
CA ASN A 151 1.36 1.34 -0.78
C ASN A 151 0.38 0.20 -0.47
N LEU A 152 0.06 -0.63 -1.45
CA LEU A 152 -0.79 -1.81 -1.27
C LEU A 152 -0.21 -2.77 -0.22
N PHE A 153 1.05 -3.19 -0.39
CA PHE A 153 1.68 -4.12 0.55
C PHE A 153 1.95 -3.50 1.92
N LYS A 154 2.34 -2.21 1.99
CA LYS A 154 2.47 -1.49 3.26
C LYS A 154 1.14 -1.42 4.02
N SER A 155 0.07 -1.04 3.35
CA SER A 155 -1.26 -0.98 3.96
C SER A 155 -1.79 -2.35 4.38
N ALA A 156 -1.49 -3.40 3.61
CA ALA A 156 -1.81 -4.78 3.98
C ALA A 156 -1.05 -5.20 5.24
N ALA A 157 0.25 -4.93 5.32
CA ALA A 157 1.07 -5.23 6.49
C ALA A 157 0.64 -4.45 7.75
N THR A 158 0.24 -3.19 7.60
CA THR A 158 -0.28 -2.39 8.72
C THR A 158 -1.56 -3.00 9.30
N ILE A 159 -2.48 -3.47 8.46
CA ILE A 159 -3.71 -4.14 8.94
C ILE A 159 -3.36 -5.51 9.53
N ALA A 160 -2.50 -6.27 8.87
CA ALA A 160 -2.08 -7.59 9.30
C ALA A 160 -1.30 -7.59 10.62
N SER A 161 -0.59 -6.51 10.95
CA SER A 161 0.12 -6.37 12.24
C SER A 161 -0.79 -6.15 13.45
N VAL A 162 -2.06 -5.78 13.21
CA VAL A 162 -3.05 -5.48 14.27
C VAL A 162 -4.14 -6.55 14.35
N LYS A 163 -4.58 -7.06 13.18
CA LYS A 163 -5.67 -8.02 13.11
C LYS A 163 -5.18 -9.40 13.58
N PRO A 164 -5.88 -10.06 14.56
CA PRO A 164 -5.51 -11.40 15.02
C PRO A 164 -5.37 -12.40 13.87
N GLY A 165 -4.34 -13.24 13.93
CA GLY A 165 -4.06 -14.28 12.95
C GLY A 165 -2.56 -14.48 12.69
N PRO A 166 -2.20 -15.37 11.75
CA PRO A 166 -0.82 -15.83 11.58
C PRO A 166 0.17 -14.71 11.21
N PHE A 167 -0.29 -13.66 10.54
CA PHE A 167 0.56 -12.50 10.23
C PHE A 167 0.85 -11.62 11.44
N GLN A 168 -0.12 -11.47 12.34
CA GLN A 168 0.06 -10.75 13.59
C GLN A 168 1.03 -11.49 14.52
N GLU A 169 0.90 -12.82 14.62
CA GLU A 169 1.84 -13.67 15.37
C GLU A 169 3.26 -13.55 14.82
N PHE A 170 3.43 -13.62 13.50
CA PHE A 170 4.71 -13.40 12.85
C PHE A 170 5.29 -12.01 13.15
N TYR A 171 4.47 -10.96 13.10
CA TYR A 171 4.88 -9.60 13.43
C TYR A 171 5.31 -9.48 14.90
N ALA A 172 4.50 -10.02 15.82
CA ALA A 172 4.78 -10.01 17.26
C ALA A 172 6.09 -10.74 17.59
N ALA A 173 6.35 -11.89 16.95
CA ALA A 173 7.58 -12.63 17.11
C ALA A 173 8.82 -11.83 16.64
N LEU A 174 8.71 -11.03 15.57
CA LEU A 174 9.81 -10.16 15.12
C LEU A 174 10.09 -9.04 16.12
N VAL A 175 9.04 -8.42 16.68
CA VAL A 175 9.17 -7.36 17.68
C VAL A 175 9.74 -7.93 18.98
N ALA A 176 9.30 -9.12 19.42
CA ALA A 176 9.83 -9.81 20.60
C ALA A 176 11.32 -10.15 20.46
N LYS A 177 11.82 -10.37 19.23
CA LYS A 177 13.26 -10.53 18.93
C LYS A 177 14.04 -9.20 18.90
N GLY A 178 13.46 -8.08 19.33
CA GLY A 178 14.10 -6.78 19.37
C GLY A 178 14.05 -5.97 18.07
N MET A 179 13.31 -6.42 17.06
CA MET A 179 13.18 -5.64 15.82
C MET A 179 12.28 -4.41 16.04
N ARG A 180 12.71 -3.24 15.54
CA ARG A 180 11.89 -2.01 15.59
C ARG A 180 10.55 -2.23 14.88
N PRO A 181 9.41 -1.72 15.41
CA PRO A 181 8.07 -1.95 14.86
C PRO A 181 7.93 -1.61 13.37
N GLU A 182 8.57 -0.53 12.90
CA GLU A 182 8.53 -0.16 11.48
C GLU A 182 9.27 -1.17 10.61
N MET A 183 10.41 -1.68 11.06
CA MET A 183 11.19 -2.69 10.35
C MET A 183 10.48 -4.04 10.35
N ALA A 184 9.80 -4.39 11.44
CA ALA A 184 8.97 -5.59 11.53
C ALA A 184 7.79 -5.52 10.54
N ARG A 185 7.12 -4.36 10.42
CA ARG A 185 6.06 -4.14 9.40
C ARG A 185 6.62 -4.22 7.97
N LEU A 186 7.81 -3.69 7.74
CA LEU A 186 8.46 -3.79 6.43
C LEU A 186 8.79 -5.24 6.07
N THR A 187 9.29 -6.01 7.04
CA THR A 187 9.57 -7.44 6.88
C THR A 187 8.28 -8.21 6.61
N LEU A 188 7.20 -7.90 7.32
CA LEU A 188 5.88 -8.46 7.08
C LEU A 188 5.36 -8.12 5.67
N ALA A 189 5.54 -6.87 5.20
CA ALA A 189 5.14 -6.46 3.84
C ALA A 189 5.89 -7.28 2.76
N ARG A 190 7.20 -7.49 2.93
CA ARG A 190 8.00 -8.37 2.06
C ARG A 190 7.50 -9.81 2.08
N LYS A 191 7.12 -10.30 3.26
CA LYS A 191 6.61 -11.66 3.41
C LYS A 191 5.25 -11.81 2.73
N ILE A 192 4.33 -10.85 2.91
CA ILE A 192 3.04 -10.84 2.22
C ILE A 192 3.24 -10.82 0.69
N ALA A 193 4.13 -9.97 0.17
CA ALA A 193 4.43 -9.93 -1.26
C ALA A 193 4.97 -11.28 -1.78
N THR A 194 5.81 -11.95 -1.00
CA THR A 194 6.33 -13.29 -1.33
C THR A 194 5.21 -14.34 -1.36
N ILE A 195 4.32 -14.32 -0.37
CA ILE A 195 3.17 -15.25 -0.29
C ILE A 195 2.22 -15.02 -1.45
N VAL A 196 1.91 -13.76 -1.80
CA VAL A 196 1.11 -13.42 -2.98
C VAL A 196 1.71 -14.04 -4.24
N LEU A 197 3.03 -13.93 -4.42
CA LEU A 197 3.71 -14.51 -5.58
C LEU A 197 3.63 -16.04 -5.60
N ILE A 198 3.82 -16.70 -4.45
CA ILE A 198 3.77 -18.17 -4.32
C ILE A 198 2.37 -18.69 -4.61
N VAL A 199 1.38 -18.15 -3.91
CA VAL A 199 -0.04 -18.55 -4.04
C VAL A 199 -0.51 -18.38 -5.47
N TRP A 200 -0.19 -17.26 -6.09
CA TRP A 200 -0.61 -16.98 -7.45
C TRP A 200 0.11 -17.82 -8.50
N LYS A 201 1.44 -18.03 -8.38
CA LYS A 201 2.20 -18.86 -9.33
C LYS A 201 1.82 -20.32 -9.27
N LYS A 202 1.67 -20.85 -8.05
CA LYS A 202 1.37 -22.27 -7.86
C LYS A 202 -0.12 -22.59 -7.99
N GLY A 203 -0.99 -21.58 -7.96
CA GLY A 203 -2.43 -21.79 -7.97
C GLY A 203 -2.97 -22.49 -6.71
N VAL A 204 -2.25 -22.38 -5.58
CA VAL A 204 -2.56 -23.07 -4.32
C VAL A 204 -3.19 -22.12 -3.31
N SER A 205 -3.96 -22.67 -2.37
CA SER A 205 -4.54 -21.92 -1.26
C SER A 205 -3.47 -21.38 -0.31
N PHE A 206 -3.81 -20.31 0.41
CA PHE A 206 -2.94 -19.79 1.46
C PHE A 206 -2.75 -20.79 2.59
N ASP A 207 -1.50 -21.02 2.98
CA ASP A 207 -1.11 -21.81 4.14
C ASP A 207 -0.20 -20.97 5.05
N ALA A 208 -0.46 -20.97 6.36
CA ALA A 208 0.35 -20.28 7.36
C ALA A 208 1.81 -20.79 7.39
N LYS A 209 2.08 -22.02 6.95
CA LYS A 209 3.44 -22.58 6.81
C LYS A 209 4.35 -21.71 5.92
N TYR A 210 3.78 -20.97 4.97
CA TYR A 210 4.57 -20.02 4.15
C TYR A 210 5.20 -18.89 4.96
N LEU A 211 4.80 -18.67 6.22
CA LEU A 211 5.44 -17.71 7.12
C LEU A 211 6.78 -18.20 7.65
N ASN A 212 7.01 -19.49 7.72
CA ASN A 212 8.26 -20.06 8.19
C ASN A 212 9.41 -19.80 7.18
N PRO A 213 10.65 -19.53 7.66
CA PRO A 213 11.77 -19.19 6.78
C PRO A 213 12.23 -20.34 5.87
N GLN A 214 11.92 -21.59 6.18
CA GLN A 214 12.39 -22.78 5.46
C GLN A 214 11.60 -23.11 4.18
N THR A 215 10.47 -22.45 3.90
CA THR A 215 9.58 -22.78 2.77
C THR A 215 9.50 -21.71 1.69
N ALA A 216 10.40 -20.70 1.69
CA ALA A 216 10.34 -19.55 0.76
C ALA A 216 11.52 -19.46 -0.20
#